data_63c03bc2d77884fcac48ec44aa56d520
#
_entry.id   63c03bc2d77884fcac48ec44aa56d520
#
_cell.length_a   1.000
_cell.length_b   1.000
_cell.length_c   1.000
_cell.angle_alpha   90.00
_cell.angle_beta   90.00
_cell.angle_gamma   90.00
#
_symmetry.space_group_name_H-M   'P 1'
#
loop_
_entity.id
_entity.type
_entity.pdbx_description
1 polymer ?
#
loop_
_entity_poly.entity_id
_entity_poly.type
_entity_poly.pdbx_seq_one_letter_code
_entity_poly.pdbx_strand_id
1 'polypeptide(L)'
;MGTVDLHTHSTFSDGTCSPSELVNKAVSCGLQAIALTDHDTVEGIPDFLEAAKDMAIEAIPGTELSVGFRDRDIHIVGLFIDHTHEGFQKMSQIMIKRRDARNEEMAARFRRDNIPITMEELTNGNPDAVVTRAHFARLLIKYGVVKNTAEAFDGYLDPSAPYYVPREYISREEGIKTILAAGGVPILAHPLLYHLSEKELCSLLTELKEYGLLGIEVKYSTYSKQDEYFIRNIAKKFDLLPSGGSDFHGTN
;
A
#
# COMPACT_ATOMS: atom_id res chain seq x y z
N MET A 1 8.75 4.13 25.81
CA MET A 1 7.80 3.53 24.87
C MET A 1 8.59 3.15 23.64
N GLY A 2 8.42 1.91 23.13
CA GLY A 2 9.11 1.47 21.93
C GLY A 2 8.62 2.19 20.68
N THR A 3 9.51 2.29 19.71
CA THR A 3 9.17 2.80 18.38
C THR A 3 8.67 1.64 17.52
N VAL A 4 7.56 1.83 16.82
CA VAL A 4 6.98 0.83 15.91
C VAL A 4 6.75 1.45 14.55
N ASP A 5 6.75 0.63 13.49
CA ASP A 5 6.39 1.03 12.14
C ASP A 5 5.36 0.03 11.60
N LEU A 6 4.13 0.49 11.40
CA LEU A 6 3.00 -0.37 11.06
C LEU A 6 2.58 -0.26 9.57
N HIS A 7 3.44 0.35 8.74
CA HIS A 7 3.19 0.50 7.31
C HIS A 7 4.51 0.50 6.54
N THR A 8 4.86 -0.63 5.95
CA THR A 8 6.10 -0.78 5.16
C THR A 8 5.90 -1.74 3.99
N HIS A 9 6.67 -1.55 2.93
CA HIS A 9 6.58 -2.31 1.68
C HIS A 9 7.88 -3.02 1.35
N SER A 10 7.75 -4.22 0.76
CA SER A 10 8.86 -5.03 0.31
C SER A 10 8.91 -5.18 -1.21
N THR A 11 9.85 -6.00 -1.69
CA THR A 11 9.96 -6.39 -3.11
C THR A 11 8.80 -7.28 -3.59
N PHE A 12 7.85 -7.64 -2.73
CA PHE A 12 6.59 -8.29 -3.12
C PHE A 12 5.53 -7.30 -3.58
N SER A 13 5.74 -6.00 -3.37
CA SER A 13 5.03 -4.93 -4.06
C SER A 13 6.02 -3.93 -4.63
N ASP A 14 6.04 -2.68 -4.21
CA ASP A 14 6.87 -1.63 -4.77
C ASP A 14 7.97 -1.11 -3.84
N GLY A 15 8.23 -1.82 -2.76
CA GLY A 15 9.44 -1.61 -1.96
C GLY A 15 10.70 -2.09 -2.65
N THR A 16 11.86 -1.62 -2.20
CA THR A 16 13.18 -2.01 -2.74
C THR A 16 13.96 -2.95 -1.84
N CYS A 17 13.45 -3.23 -0.64
CA CYS A 17 14.02 -4.19 0.30
C CYS A 17 13.25 -5.51 0.23
N SER A 18 13.94 -6.65 0.28
CA SER A 18 13.31 -7.93 0.55
C SER A 18 12.67 -7.94 1.96
N PRO A 19 11.72 -8.84 2.26
CA PRO A 19 11.16 -8.95 3.60
C PRO A 19 12.23 -9.12 4.68
N SER A 20 13.27 -9.91 4.41
CA SER A 20 14.39 -10.13 5.34
C SER A 20 15.24 -8.87 5.55
N GLU A 21 15.53 -8.11 4.49
CA GLU A 21 16.25 -6.84 4.59
C GLU A 21 15.45 -5.80 5.38
N LEU A 22 14.13 -5.83 5.23
CA LEU A 22 13.22 -4.94 5.97
C LEU A 22 13.28 -5.21 7.47
N VAL A 23 13.21 -6.48 7.88
CA VAL A 23 13.36 -6.88 9.29
C VAL A 23 14.72 -6.46 9.84
N ASN A 24 15.82 -6.76 9.13
CA ASN A 24 17.16 -6.38 9.53
C ASN A 24 17.31 -4.86 9.72
N LYS A 25 16.75 -4.09 8.80
CA LYS A 25 16.74 -2.62 8.87
C LYS A 25 15.94 -2.14 10.08
N ALA A 26 14.76 -2.70 10.35
CA ALA A 26 13.92 -2.36 11.50
C ALA A 26 14.66 -2.62 12.83
N VAL A 27 15.32 -3.78 12.96
CA VAL A 27 16.17 -4.09 14.12
C VAL A 27 17.31 -3.10 14.27
N SER A 28 18.00 -2.76 13.18
CA SER A 28 19.11 -1.78 13.20
C SER A 28 18.66 -0.37 13.58
N CYS A 29 17.40 -0.03 13.28
CA CYS A 29 16.77 1.24 13.69
C CYS A 29 16.23 1.20 15.14
N GLY A 30 16.30 0.06 15.83
CA GLY A 30 15.81 -0.09 17.19
C GLY A 30 14.29 -0.14 17.30
N LEU A 31 13.57 -0.55 16.24
CA LEU A 31 12.14 -0.77 16.29
C LEU A 31 11.81 -1.96 17.19
N GLN A 32 10.69 -1.88 17.90
CA GLN A 32 10.16 -2.98 18.70
C GLN A 32 9.12 -3.83 17.93
N ALA A 33 8.46 -3.21 16.93
CA ALA A 33 7.58 -3.91 16.02
C ALA A 33 7.62 -3.28 14.63
N ILE A 34 7.42 -4.12 13.63
CA ILE A 34 7.27 -3.73 12.22
C ILE A 34 6.14 -4.53 11.58
N ALA A 35 5.33 -3.89 10.73
CA ALA A 35 4.37 -4.59 9.89
C ALA A 35 4.83 -4.60 8.43
N LEU A 36 4.68 -5.74 7.76
CA LEU A 36 4.76 -5.83 6.31
C LEU A 36 3.35 -5.65 5.75
N THR A 37 3.17 -4.65 4.88
CA THR A 37 1.85 -4.26 4.35
C THR A 37 1.88 -4.07 2.83
N ASP A 38 2.48 -5.00 2.11
CA ASP A 38 2.58 -4.97 0.65
C ASP A 38 1.23 -4.77 -0.04
N HIS A 39 1.22 -4.04 -1.15
CA HIS A 39 0.00 -3.72 -1.89
C HIS A 39 -0.71 -4.94 -2.45
N ASP A 40 -1.95 -5.14 -2.05
CA ASP A 40 -2.89 -6.14 -2.58
C ASP A 40 -2.39 -7.61 -2.48
N THR A 41 -1.34 -7.89 -1.71
CA THR A 41 -0.72 -9.22 -1.56
C THR A 41 -0.34 -9.56 -0.13
N VAL A 42 -0.13 -10.84 0.12
CA VAL A 42 0.39 -11.41 1.38
C VAL A 42 1.57 -12.37 1.13
N GLU A 43 2.02 -12.49 -0.12
CA GLU A 43 3.03 -13.48 -0.51
C GLU A 43 4.37 -13.26 0.18
N GLY A 44 4.72 -12.03 0.56
CA GLY A 44 5.94 -11.71 1.31
C GLY A 44 5.89 -12.05 2.81
N ILE A 45 4.71 -12.36 3.36
CA ILE A 45 4.52 -12.57 4.81
C ILE A 45 5.29 -13.79 5.33
N PRO A 46 5.31 -14.97 4.68
CA PRO A 46 6.07 -16.10 5.18
C PRO A 46 7.56 -15.79 5.36
N ASP A 47 8.21 -15.17 4.38
CA ASP A 47 9.61 -14.78 4.43
C ASP A 47 9.88 -13.72 5.51
N PHE A 48 8.93 -12.78 5.66
CA PHE A 48 9.00 -11.74 6.68
C PHE A 48 8.95 -12.31 8.10
N LEU A 49 8.00 -13.22 8.38
CA LEU A 49 7.85 -13.85 9.68
C LEU A 49 9.02 -14.75 10.02
N GLU A 50 9.52 -15.55 9.06
CA GLU A 50 10.70 -16.41 9.28
C GLU A 50 11.95 -15.58 9.54
N ALA A 51 12.14 -14.45 8.85
CA ALA A 51 13.27 -13.55 9.08
C ALA A 51 13.27 -12.92 10.49
N ALA A 52 12.11 -12.72 11.09
CA ALA A 52 11.98 -12.12 12.42
C ALA A 52 12.01 -13.12 13.58
N LYS A 53 11.90 -14.44 13.31
CA LYS A 53 11.64 -15.51 14.27
C LYS A 53 12.57 -15.52 15.51
N ASP A 54 13.86 -15.28 15.28
CA ASP A 54 14.86 -15.29 16.34
C ASP A 54 15.39 -13.88 16.67
N MET A 55 14.68 -12.84 16.25
CA MET A 55 15.07 -11.45 16.45
C MET A 55 14.24 -10.79 17.56
N ALA A 56 14.80 -9.76 18.20
CA ALA A 56 14.14 -9.00 19.25
C ALA A 56 13.20 -7.93 18.65
N ILE A 57 12.29 -8.34 17.77
CA ILE A 57 11.31 -7.50 17.11
C ILE A 57 10.01 -8.27 16.90
N GLU A 58 8.87 -7.62 17.08
CA GLU A 58 7.57 -8.18 16.73
C GLU A 58 7.30 -7.94 15.24
N ALA A 59 7.14 -9.02 14.46
CA ALA A 59 6.75 -8.97 13.06
C ALA A 59 5.24 -9.14 12.91
N ILE A 60 4.57 -8.13 12.36
CA ILE A 60 3.12 -8.08 12.24
C ILE A 60 2.74 -8.38 10.79
N PRO A 61 2.00 -9.48 10.52
CA PRO A 61 1.49 -9.77 9.18
C PRO A 61 0.40 -8.76 8.81
N GLY A 62 0.52 -8.18 7.63
CA GLY A 62 -0.41 -7.19 7.13
C GLY A 62 -0.50 -7.16 5.62
N THR A 63 -1.27 -6.23 5.11
CA THR A 63 -1.39 -5.89 3.70
C THR A 63 -1.96 -4.48 3.56
N GLU A 64 -1.71 -3.81 2.44
CA GLU A 64 -2.38 -2.57 2.07
C GLU A 64 -3.29 -2.80 0.87
N LEU A 65 -4.60 -2.86 1.09
CA LEU A 65 -5.60 -3.09 0.05
C LEU A 65 -5.98 -1.78 -0.66
N SER A 66 -5.90 -1.78 -1.99
CA SER A 66 -6.46 -0.71 -2.82
C SER A 66 -7.95 -0.92 -3.05
N VAL A 67 -8.79 -0.05 -2.51
CA VAL A 67 -10.26 -0.13 -2.64
C VAL A 67 -10.82 1.07 -3.39
N GLY A 68 -11.90 0.88 -4.15
CA GLY A 68 -12.45 1.93 -5.00
C GLY A 68 -13.10 3.07 -4.21
N PHE A 69 -12.78 4.31 -4.59
CA PHE A 69 -13.41 5.52 -4.05
C PHE A 69 -13.56 6.57 -5.14
N ARG A 70 -14.81 6.83 -5.57
CA ARG A 70 -15.11 7.70 -6.72
C ARG A 70 -14.39 7.18 -7.98
N ASP A 71 -13.55 8.01 -8.60
CA ASP A 71 -12.75 7.72 -9.81
C ASP A 71 -11.31 7.26 -9.52
N ARG A 72 -10.97 7.03 -8.24
CA ARG A 72 -9.65 6.63 -7.76
C ARG A 72 -9.74 5.52 -6.72
N ASP A 73 -8.62 5.14 -6.14
CA ASP A 73 -8.52 4.30 -4.96
C ASP A 73 -8.23 5.09 -3.69
N ILE A 74 -8.58 4.48 -2.57
CA ILE A 74 -8.04 4.73 -1.24
C ILE A 74 -7.48 3.42 -0.70
N HIS A 75 -6.64 3.50 0.31
CA HIS A 75 -5.96 2.33 0.84
C HIS A 75 -6.45 1.98 2.24
N ILE A 76 -6.65 0.69 2.46
CA ILE A 76 -6.99 0.12 3.76
C ILE A 76 -5.87 -0.82 4.18
N VAL A 77 -5.11 -0.43 5.17
CA VAL A 77 -4.12 -1.32 5.80
C VAL A 77 -4.87 -2.32 6.69
N GLY A 78 -4.62 -3.61 6.47
CA GLY A 78 -5.03 -4.70 7.33
C GLY A 78 -3.84 -5.16 8.16
N LEU A 79 -3.90 -5.04 9.49
CA LEU A 79 -2.86 -5.56 10.40
C LEU A 79 -3.33 -6.82 11.08
N PHE A 80 -2.38 -7.68 11.51
CA PHE A 80 -2.63 -8.93 12.23
C PHE A 80 -3.50 -9.93 11.45
N ILE A 81 -3.42 -9.91 10.12
CA ILE A 81 -4.23 -10.80 9.28
C ILE A 81 -3.70 -12.24 9.33
N ASP A 82 -4.61 -13.20 9.29
CA ASP A 82 -4.27 -14.57 8.92
C ASP A 82 -4.02 -14.61 7.39
N HIS A 83 -2.75 -14.55 7.00
CA HIS A 83 -2.32 -14.59 5.60
C HIS A 83 -2.68 -15.91 4.89
N THR A 84 -3.02 -16.97 5.64
CA THR A 84 -3.46 -18.25 5.09
C THR A 84 -4.98 -18.33 4.90
N HIS A 85 -5.74 -17.30 5.31
CA HIS A 85 -7.20 -17.27 5.20
C HIS A 85 -7.64 -17.35 3.73
N GLU A 86 -8.38 -18.41 3.40
CA GLU A 86 -8.72 -18.77 2.01
C GLU A 86 -9.48 -17.66 1.26
N GLY A 87 -10.43 -17.00 1.93
CA GLY A 87 -11.21 -15.90 1.36
C GLY A 87 -10.32 -14.69 1.03
N PHE A 88 -9.33 -14.41 1.89
CA PHE A 88 -8.36 -13.35 1.66
C PHE A 88 -7.47 -13.66 0.45
N GLN A 89 -6.90 -14.86 0.38
CA GLN A 89 -6.05 -15.28 -0.73
C GLN A 89 -6.79 -15.23 -2.07
N LYS A 90 -8.05 -15.69 -2.12
CA LYS A 90 -8.88 -15.60 -3.33
C LYS A 90 -9.10 -14.16 -3.79
N MET A 91 -9.39 -13.26 -2.84
CA MET A 91 -9.56 -11.83 -3.16
C MET A 91 -8.25 -11.22 -3.67
N SER A 92 -7.12 -11.47 -3.01
CA SER A 92 -5.80 -11.00 -3.43
C SER A 92 -5.48 -11.45 -4.87
N GLN A 93 -5.69 -12.71 -5.20
CA GLN A 93 -5.49 -13.23 -6.56
C GLN A 93 -6.35 -12.52 -7.61
N ILE A 94 -7.60 -12.17 -7.29
CA ILE A 94 -8.47 -11.40 -8.19
C ILE A 94 -7.91 -9.99 -8.41
N MET A 95 -7.46 -9.33 -7.34
CA MET A 95 -6.88 -7.99 -7.41
C MET A 95 -5.59 -7.97 -8.23
N ILE A 96 -4.70 -8.95 -8.00
CA ILE A 96 -3.44 -9.11 -8.76
C ILE A 96 -3.75 -9.31 -10.26
N LYS A 97 -4.64 -10.22 -10.62
CA LYS A 97 -5.03 -10.45 -12.03
C LYS A 97 -5.57 -9.18 -12.72
N ARG A 98 -6.43 -8.41 -12.03
CA ARG A 98 -6.95 -7.14 -12.55
C ARG A 98 -5.82 -6.11 -12.73
N ARG A 99 -4.88 -6.10 -11.79
CA ARG A 99 -3.72 -5.21 -11.84
C ARG A 99 -2.79 -5.58 -13.00
N ASP A 100 -2.49 -6.86 -13.19
CA ASP A 100 -1.62 -7.35 -14.26
C ASP A 100 -2.20 -7.05 -15.64
N ALA A 101 -3.49 -7.30 -15.85
CA ALA A 101 -4.17 -6.98 -17.10
C ALA A 101 -4.08 -5.46 -17.42
N ARG A 102 -4.29 -4.61 -16.42
CA ARG A 102 -4.13 -3.15 -16.55
C ARG A 102 -2.68 -2.78 -16.87
N ASN A 103 -1.71 -3.37 -16.18
CA ASN A 103 -0.29 -3.08 -16.32
C ASN A 103 0.23 -3.46 -17.71
N GLU A 104 -0.19 -4.63 -18.24
CA GLU A 104 0.19 -5.04 -19.60
C GLU A 104 -0.34 -4.07 -20.67
N GLU A 105 -1.59 -3.59 -20.53
CA GLU A 105 -2.11 -2.58 -21.46
C GLU A 105 -1.36 -1.24 -21.32
N MET A 106 -1.01 -0.82 -20.10
CA MET A 106 -0.17 0.38 -19.90
C MET A 106 1.21 0.19 -20.56
N ALA A 107 1.88 -0.94 -20.31
CA ALA A 107 3.17 -1.23 -20.93
C ALA A 107 3.07 -1.27 -22.46
N ALA A 108 1.97 -1.84 -23.02
CA ALA A 108 1.73 -1.82 -24.45
C ALA A 108 1.58 -0.41 -25.01
N ARG A 109 0.93 0.52 -24.28
CA ARG A 109 0.82 1.93 -24.69
C ARG A 109 2.20 2.61 -24.74
N PHE A 110 3.04 2.40 -23.72
CA PHE A 110 4.41 2.92 -23.70
C PHE A 110 5.25 2.37 -24.87
N ARG A 111 5.14 1.06 -25.18
CA ARG A 111 5.87 0.46 -26.32
C ARG A 111 5.46 1.03 -27.67
N ARG A 112 4.20 1.45 -27.88
CA ARG A 112 3.75 2.14 -29.10
C ARG A 112 4.51 3.45 -29.35
N ASP A 113 4.95 4.12 -28.29
CA ASP A 113 5.72 5.36 -28.33
C ASP A 113 7.24 5.13 -28.17
N ASN A 114 7.70 3.89 -28.44
CA ASN A 114 9.11 3.48 -28.38
C ASN A 114 9.74 3.56 -26.98
N ILE A 115 8.93 3.52 -25.92
CA ILE A 115 9.41 3.37 -24.54
C ILE A 115 9.33 1.88 -24.20
N PRO A 116 10.44 1.13 -24.09
CA PRO A 116 10.45 -0.34 -24.14
C PRO A 116 10.14 -0.98 -22.78
N ILE A 117 9.03 -0.58 -22.13
CA ILE A 117 8.60 -1.13 -20.84
C ILE A 117 8.00 -2.53 -21.04
N THR A 118 8.49 -3.50 -20.29
CA THR A 118 7.98 -4.89 -20.25
C THR A 118 7.54 -5.28 -18.86
N MET A 119 6.67 -6.30 -18.75
CA MET A 119 6.27 -6.84 -17.44
C MET A 119 7.45 -7.47 -16.70
N GLU A 120 8.38 -8.11 -17.39
CA GLU A 120 9.60 -8.68 -16.82
C GLU A 120 10.46 -7.61 -16.12
N GLU A 121 10.64 -6.45 -16.74
CA GLU A 121 11.37 -5.33 -16.13
C GLU A 121 10.60 -4.67 -14.98
N LEU A 122 9.26 -4.61 -15.09
CA LEU A 122 8.41 -4.06 -14.03
C LEU A 122 8.48 -4.92 -12.76
N THR A 123 8.50 -6.25 -12.89
CA THR A 123 8.61 -7.16 -11.75
C THR A 123 10.04 -7.24 -11.20
N ASN A 124 11.02 -6.68 -11.90
CA ASN A 124 12.44 -6.72 -11.53
C ASN A 124 12.94 -8.13 -11.18
N GLY A 125 12.46 -9.13 -11.91
CA GLY A 125 12.82 -10.54 -11.73
C GLY A 125 12.12 -11.27 -10.59
N ASN A 126 11.22 -10.62 -9.86
CA ASN A 126 10.33 -11.28 -8.90
C ASN A 126 8.93 -11.47 -9.53
N PRO A 127 8.58 -12.68 -10.03
CA PRO A 127 7.30 -12.91 -10.69
C PRO A 127 6.09 -12.76 -9.76
N ASP A 128 6.30 -12.83 -8.44
CA ASP A 128 5.26 -12.71 -7.43
C ASP A 128 5.05 -11.26 -6.97
N ALA A 129 5.85 -10.32 -7.50
CA ALA A 129 5.74 -8.90 -7.16
C ALA A 129 4.48 -8.26 -7.75
N VAL A 130 3.71 -7.61 -6.93
CA VAL A 130 2.57 -6.79 -7.35
C VAL A 130 3.04 -5.48 -7.96
N VAL A 131 2.96 -5.35 -9.27
CA VAL A 131 3.40 -4.16 -10.00
C VAL A 131 2.45 -2.99 -9.76
N THR A 132 2.98 -1.88 -9.24
CA THR A 132 2.29 -0.61 -9.03
C THR A 132 2.70 0.44 -10.07
N ARG A 133 2.13 1.65 -10.02
CA ARG A 133 2.57 2.77 -10.85
C ARG A 133 3.99 3.24 -10.52
N ALA A 134 4.46 3.02 -9.29
CA ALA A 134 5.83 3.34 -8.89
C ALA A 134 6.88 2.56 -9.70
N HIS A 135 6.58 1.31 -10.09
CA HIS A 135 7.47 0.54 -10.98
C HIS A 135 7.60 1.19 -12.36
N PHE A 136 6.50 1.66 -12.94
CA PHE A 136 6.53 2.42 -14.19
C PHE A 136 7.34 3.70 -14.03
N ALA A 137 7.15 4.45 -12.95
CA ALA A 137 7.93 5.67 -12.68
C ALA A 137 9.43 5.38 -12.66
N ARG A 138 9.86 4.30 -11.97
CA ARG A 138 11.27 3.87 -11.93
C ARG A 138 11.82 3.56 -13.33
N LEU A 139 11.06 2.85 -14.18
CA LEU A 139 11.51 2.55 -15.55
C LEU A 139 11.54 3.80 -16.43
N LEU A 140 10.58 4.72 -16.29
CA LEU A 140 10.59 5.99 -17.01
C LEU A 140 11.84 6.83 -16.66
N ILE A 141 12.24 6.85 -15.39
CA ILE A 141 13.49 7.48 -14.94
C ILE A 141 14.70 6.74 -15.50
N LYS A 142 14.74 5.41 -15.40
CA LYS A 142 15.82 4.55 -15.94
C LYS A 142 16.07 4.79 -17.43
N TYR A 143 14.99 4.97 -18.20
CA TYR A 143 15.08 5.24 -19.65
C TYR A 143 15.30 6.72 -19.99
N GLY A 144 15.42 7.59 -19.00
CA GLY A 144 15.63 9.01 -19.20
C GLY A 144 14.43 9.75 -19.81
N VAL A 145 13.23 9.17 -19.73
CA VAL A 145 11.99 9.78 -20.20
C VAL A 145 11.58 10.93 -19.27
N VAL A 146 11.80 10.76 -17.98
CA VAL A 146 11.57 11.75 -16.93
C VAL A 146 12.76 11.81 -15.99
N LYS A 147 12.87 12.88 -15.20
CA LYS A 147 14.01 13.12 -14.29
C LYS A 147 13.75 12.58 -12.87
N ASN A 148 12.50 12.51 -12.47
CA ASN A 148 12.10 12.13 -11.11
C ASN A 148 10.68 11.57 -11.09
N THR A 149 10.31 11.02 -9.94
CA THR A 149 9.01 10.38 -9.70
C THR A 149 7.84 11.36 -9.88
N ALA A 150 7.98 12.62 -9.47
CA ALA A 150 6.91 13.61 -9.61
C ALA A 150 6.58 13.85 -11.10
N GLU A 151 7.61 14.07 -11.96
CA GLU A 151 7.39 14.19 -13.41
C GLU A 151 6.72 12.95 -14.02
N ALA A 152 7.06 11.75 -13.54
CA ALA A 152 6.43 10.52 -14.01
C ALA A 152 4.93 10.49 -13.67
N PHE A 153 4.58 10.81 -12.42
CA PHE A 153 3.18 10.79 -11.99
C PHE A 153 2.37 11.90 -12.64
N ASP A 154 2.89 13.13 -12.72
CA ASP A 154 2.17 14.28 -13.28
C ASP A 154 1.98 14.19 -14.81
N GLY A 155 2.96 13.62 -15.53
CA GLY A 155 2.95 13.66 -16.99
C GLY A 155 2.54 12.35 -17.67
N TYR A 156 2.81 11.20 -17.06
CA TYR A 156 2.70 9.89 -17.72
C TYR A 156 1.74 8.92 -17.02
N LEU A 157 1.62 9.01 -15.70
CA LEU A 157 0.87 8.07 -14.87
C LEU A 157 -0.39 8.69 -14.25
N ASP A 158 -0.64 9.98 -14.52
CA ASP A 158 -1.87 10.67 -14.15
C ASP A 158 -3.08 10.06 -14.88
N PRO A 159 -4.28 10.02 -14.25
CA PRO A 159 -5.50 9.53 -14.88
C PRO A 159 -5.86 10.21 -16.22
N SER A 160 -5.41 11.43 -16.47
CA SER A 160 -5.61 12.15 -17.73
C SER A 160 -4.56 11.83 -18.80
N ALA A 161 -3.46 11.14 -18.44
CA ALA A 161 -2.37 10.83 -19.35
C ALA A 161 -2.76 9.72 -20.34
N PRO A 162 -2.22 9.74 -21.60
CA PRO A 162 -2.58 8.77 -22.64
C PRO A 162 -2.17 7.33 -22.31
N TYR A 163 -1.20 7.16 -21.43
CA TYR A 163 -0.70 5.85 -21.00
C TYR A 163 -1.53 5.24 -19.85
N TYR A 164 -2.31 6.06 -19.15
CA TYR A 164 -3.10 5.58 -18.02
C TYR A 164 -4.23 4.64 -18.48
N VAL A 165 -4.37 3.54 -17.77
CA VAL A 165 -5.47 2.59 -17.91
C VAL A 165 -6.19 2.49 -16.56
N PRO A 166 -7.50 2.77 -16.48
CA PRO A 166 -8.25 2.59 -15.25
C PRO A 166 -8.27 1.12 -14.82
N ARG A 167 -8.31 0.89 -13.52
CA ARG A 167 -8.38 -0.45 -12.92
C ARG A 167 -9.72 -0.64 -12.24
N GLU A 168 -10.26 -1.86 -12.30
CA GLU A 168 -11.36 -2.26 -11.44
C GLU A 168 -10.83 -2.52 -10.03
N TYR A 169 -11.38 -1.79 -9.07
CA TYR A 169 -11.09 -1.97 -7.65
C TYR A 169 -12.14 -2.88 -7.01
N ILE A 170 -11.80 -3.52 -5.90
CA ILE A 170 -12.81 -4.08 -5.00
C ILE A 170 -13.53 -2.94 -4.27
N SER A 171 -14.72 -3.21 -3.77
CA SER A 171 -15.44 -2.22 -2.98
C SER A 171 -14.78 -2.03 -1.60
N ARG A 172 -14.99 -0.86 -0.99
CA ARG A 172 -14.55 -0.57 0.38
C ARG A 172 -15.11 -1.58 1.38
N GLU A 173 -16.38 -1.93 1.22
CA GLU A 173 -17.07 -2.91 2.05
C GLU A 173 -16.41 -4.29 1.94
N GLU A 174 -16.16 -4.77 0.73
CA GLU A 174 -15.52 -6.06 0.48
C GLU A 174 -14.11 -6.11 1.09
N GLY A 175 -13.28 -5.07 0.85
CA GLY A 175 -11.93 -5.01 1.40
C GLY A 175 -11.91 -5.04 2.93
N ILE A 176 -12.72 -4.20 3.59
CA ILE A 176 -12.79 -4.15 5.06
C ILE A 176 -13.31 -5.48 5.63
N LYS A 177 -14.39 -6.02 5.06
CA LYS A 177 -14.95 -7.30 5.53
C LYS A 177 -14.00 -8.47 5.34
N THR A 178 -13.21 -8.47 4.29
CA THR A 178 -12.21 -9.53 4.06
C THR A 178 -11.06 -9.44 5.05
N ILE A 179 -10.57 -8.24 5.40
CA ILE A 179 -9.58 -8.05 6.47
C ILE A 179 -10.15 -8.58 7.81
N LEU A 180 -11.37 -8.20 8.16
CA LEU A 180 -12.03 -8.65 9.41
C LEU A 180 -12.22 -10.17 9.43
N ALA A 181 -12.63 -10.79 8.32
CA ALA A 181 -12.81 -12.23 8.22
C ALA A 181 -11.49 -13.00 8.39
N ALA A 182 -10.37 -12.40 7.97
CA ALA A 182 -9.02 -12.91 8.21
C ALA A 182 -8.47 -12.58 9.62
N GLY A 183 -9.33 -12.11 10.54
CA GLY A 183 -8.95 -11.78 11.91
C GLY A 183 -8.18 -10.46 12.06
N GLY A 184 -8.03 -9.70 10.99
CA GLY A 184 -7.25 -8.48 10.96
C GLY A 184 -7.97 -7.23 11.44
N VAL A 185 -7.20 -6.15 11.56
CA VAL A 185 -7.65 -4.81 11.99
C VAL A 185 -7.59 -3.88 10.78
N PRO A 186 -8.73 -3.47 10.17
CA PRO A 186 -8.75 -2.54 9.05
C PRO A 186 -8.53 -1.09 9.50
N ILE A 187 -7.59 -0.42 8.84
CA ILE A 187 -7.11 0.93 9.15
C ILE A 187 -7.10 1.77 7.88
N LEU A 188 -7.71 2.95 7.89
CA LEU A 188 -7.58 3.89 6.76
C LEU A 188 -6.16 4.44 6.72
N ALA A 189 -5.45 4.15 5.62
CA ALA A 189 -4.07 4.59 5.39
C ALA A 189 -4.01 6.06 4.97
N HIS A 190 -2.96 6.76 5.36
CA HIS A 190 -2.52 8.11 4.92
C HIS A 190 -3.66 9.06 4.45
N PRO A 191 -4.72 9.31 5.28
CA PRO A 191 -5.96 9.98 4.87
C PRO A 191 -5.79 11.37 4.27
N LEU A 192 -4.72 12.10 4.60
CA LEU A 192 -4.50 13.44 4.04
C LEU A 192 -3.99 13.43 2.59
N LEU A 193 -3.40 12.30 2.13
CA LEU A 193 -2.96 12.18 0.73
C LEU A 193 -4.13 12.12 -0.26
N TYR A 194 -5.35 11.92 0.22
CA TYR A 194 -6.54 11.96 -0.64
C TYR A 194 -7.04 13.37 -0.91
N HIS A 195 -6.45 14.40 -0.26
CA HIS A 195 -6.82 15.81 -0.42
C HIS A 195 -8.32 16.08 -0.26
N LEU A 196 -8.97 15.36 0.66
CA LEU A 196 -10.38 15.54 0.99
C LEU A 196 -10.55 16.71 1.97
N SER A 197 -11.62 17.47 1.81
CA SER A 197 -12.05 18.38 2.86
C SER A 197 -12.44 17.62 4.14
N GLU A 198 -12.42 18.27 5.30
CA GLU A 198 -12.85 17.63 6.56
C GLU A 198 -14.24 17.02 6.45
N LYS A 199 -15.17 17.70 5.78
CA LYS A 199 -16.53 17.20 5.56
C LYS A 199 -16.55 15.91 4.75
N GLU A 200 -15.76 15.84 3.68
CA GLU A 200 -15.67 14.64 2.84
C GLU A 200 -14.99 13.50 3.57
N LEU A 201 -13.90 13.77 4.30
CA LEU A 201 -13.24 12.78 5.13
C LEU A 201 -14.19 12.23 6.21
N CYS A 202 -14.95 13.08 6.89
CA CYS A 202 -15.94 12.64 7.85
C CYS A 202 -17.04 11.79 7.21
N SER A 203 -17.50 12.13 6.00
CA SER A 203 -18.49 11.33 5.26
C SER A 203 -17.94 9.96 4.90
N LEU A 204 -16.70 9.91 4.40
CA LEU A 204 -15.99 8.67 4.10
C LEU A 204 -15.85 7.79 5.36
N LEU A 205 -15.38 8.36 6.47
CA LEU A 205 -15.23 7.62 7.72
C LEU A 205 -16.54 7.09 8.28
N THR A 206 -17.65 7.84 8.12
CA THR A 206 -18.98 7.34 8.50
C THR A 206 -19.32 6.07 7.73
N GLU A 207 -19.13 6.07 6.41
CA GLU A 207 -19.36 4.91 5.56
C GLU A 207 -18.43 3.73 5.92
N LEU A 208 -17.11 3.99 6.04
CA LEU A 208 -16.14 2.94 6.34
C LEU A 208 -16.37 2.29 7.72
N LYS A 209 -16.85 3.06 8.70
CA LYS A 209 -17.25 2.52 10.02
C LYS A 209 -18.46 1.59 9.92
N GLU A 210 -19.42 1.86 9.07
CA GLU A 210 -20.56 0.95 8.83
C GLU A 210 -20.08 -0.39 8.26
N TYR A 211 -18.97 -0.41 7.52
CA TYR A 211 -18.35 -1.64 7.02
C TYR A 211 -17.45 -2.33 8.04
N GLY A 212 -17.09 -1.65 9.13
CA GLY A 212 -16.27 -2.19 10.22
C GLY A 212 -14.85 -1.67 10.30
N LEU A 213 -14.54 -0.48 9.75
CA LEU A 213 -13.23 0.19 9.94
C LEU A 213 -12.96 0.40 11.42
N LEU A 214 -11.77 0.02 11.88
CA LEU A 214 -11.35 0.08 13.29
C LEU A 214 -10.30 1.14 13.58
N GLY A 215 -9.52 1.56 12.60
CA GLY A 215 -8.42 2.50 12.83
C GLY A 215 -8.20 3.49 11.69
N ILE A 216 -7.31 4.44 11.94
CA ILE A 216 -6.87 5.46 10.99
C ILE A 216 -5.41 5.81 11.25
N GLU A 217 -4.60 6.03 10.21
CA GLU A 217 -3.23 6.50 10.36
C GLU A 217 -3.20 7.96 10.79
N VAL A 218 -2.70 8.16 12.02
CA VAL A 218 -2.51 9.49 12.65
C VAL A 218 -1.10 9.99 12.45
N LYS A 219 -0.11 9.06 12.39
CA LYS A 219 1.30 9.37 12.11
C LYS A 219 1.66 8.83 10.72
N TYR A 220 2.26 9.69 9.93
CA TYR A 220 2.73 9.34 8.60
C TYR A 220 3.98 10.16 8.26
N SER A 221 4.88 9.63 7.43
CA SER A 221 6.23 10.18 7.19
C SER A 221 6.24 11.65 6.77
N THR A 222 5.22 12.11 6.04
CA THR A 222 5.13 13.50 5.54
C THR A 222 4.22 14.41 6.36
N TYR A 223 3.59 13.88 7.43
CA TYR A 223 2.67 14.69 8.24
C TYR A 223 3.42 15.65 9.16
N SER A 224 2.97 16.90 9.16
CA SER A 224 3.36 17.86 10.17
C SER A 224 2.70 17.54 11.53
N LYS A 225 3.20 18.14 12.61
CA LYS A 225 2.54 18.05 13.93
C LYS A 225 1.09 18.56 13.92
N GLN A 226 0.77 19.50 13.03
CA GLN A 226 -0.60 20.02 12.87
C GLN A 226 -1.49 18.98 12.19
N ASP A 227 -0.98 18.29 11.19
CA ASP A 227 -1.67 17.19 10.50
C ASP A 227 -1.94 16.04 11.47
N GLU A 228 -0.92 15.62 12.22
CA GLU A 228 -1.09 14.57 13.25
C GLU A 228 -2.15 14.97 14.30
N TYR A 229 -2.14 16.24 14.73
CA TYR A 229 -3.13 16.73 15.69
C TYR A 229 -4.55 16.72 15.08
N PHE A 230 -4.68 17.17 13.84
CA PHE A 230 -5.96 17.18 13.12
C PHE A 230 -6.53 15.75 13.00
N ILE A 231 -5.75 14.80 12.46
CA ILE A 231 -6.21 13.41 12.30
C ILE A 231 -6.46 12.73 13.63
N ARG A 232 -5.67 13.03 14.66
CA ARG A 232 -5.91 12.52 16.03
C ARG A 232 -7.27 12.96 16.59
N ASN A 233 -7.71 14.19 16.30
CA ASN A 233 -9.03 14.66 16.70
C ASN A 233 -10.13 13.98 15.90
N ILE A 234 -9.91 13.74 14.60
CA ILE A 234 -10.81 12.95 13.76
C ILE A 234 -10.92 11.52 14.30
N ALA A 235 -9.79 10.86 14.62
CA ALA A 235 -9.79 9.52 15.20
C ALA A 235 -10.64 9.45 16.46
N LYS A 236 -10.47 10.40 17.39
CA LYS A 236 -11.28 10.51 18.62
C LYS A 236 -12.77 10.71 18.31
N LYS A 237 -13.10 11.61 17.37
CA LYS A 237 -14.49 11.91 16.98
C LYS A 237 -15.23 10.65 16.46
N PHE A 238 -14.52 9.78 15.76
CA PHE A 238 -15.07 8.57 15.15
C PHE A 238 -14.81 7.30 16.00
N ASP A 239 -14.22 7.42 17.19
CA ASP A 239 -13.81 6.29 18.01
C ASP A 239 -13.00 5.26 17.21
N LEU A 240 -11.93 5.74 16.55
CA LEU A 240 -11.00 4.95 15.77
C LEU A 240 -9.67 4.81 16.50
N LEU A 241 -9.06 3.64 16.38
CA LEU A 241 -7.71 3.38 16.88
C LEU A 241 -6.69 4.23 16.10
N PRO A 242 -5.81 4.97 16.80
CA PRO A 242 -4.72 5.68 16.14
C PRO A 242 -3.62 4.70 15.72
N SER A 243 -3.33 4.63 14.43
CA SER A 243 -2.20 3.91 13.86
C SER A 243 -1.13 4.89 13.36
N GLY A 244 -0.03 4.35 12.86
CA GLY A 244 1.01 5.12 12.20
C GLY A 244 2.09 4.25 11.61
N GLY A 245 2.62 4.68 10.50
CA GLY A 245 3.69 4.03 9.78
C GLY A 245 4.47 5.03 8.94
N SER A 246 5.62 4.58 8.45
CA SER A 246 6.46 5.40 7.58
C SER A 246 6.03 5.35 6.12
N ASP A 247 5.31 4.30 5.75
CA ASP A 247 5.05 3.97 4.34
C ASP A 247 6.38 3.80 3.59
N PHE A 248 7.30 3.08 4.22
CA PHE A 248 8.66 2.91 3.73
C PHE A 248 8.71 1.99 2.52
N HIS A 249 9.25 2.51 1.41
CA HIS A 249 9.44 1.78 0.16
C HIS A 249 10.93 1.55 -0.18
N GLY A 250 11.83 1.87 0.74
CA GLY A 250 13.28 1.72 0.54
C GLY A 250 13.94 2.99 -0.01
N THR A 251 14.75 2.84 -1.05
CA THR A 251 15.56 3.93 -1.65
C THR A 251 14.89 4.50 -2.90
N ASN A 252 13.62 4.79 -2.84
CA ASN A 252 12.87 5.38 -3.96
C ASN A 252 13.00 6.90 -4.01
#